data_f2d31e521ab53fd1746a66158d1d9016
#
_entry.id   f2d31e521ab53fd1746a66158d1d9016
#
_cell.length_a   1.000
_cell.length_b   1.000
_cell.length_c   1.000
_cell.angle_alpha   90.00
_cell.angle_beta   90.00
_cell.angle_gamma   90.00
#
_symmetry.space_group_name_H-M   'P 1'
#
loop_
_entity.id
_entity.type
_entity.pdbx_description
1 polymer ?
#
loop_
_entity_poly.entity_id
_entity_poly.type
_entity_poly.pdbx_seq_one_letter_code
_entity_poly.pdbx_strand_id
1 'polypeptide(L)'
;MVCACLFLTACIKDTDFDQAEDIALTPVVELDLIYFNLDARQFYDTINSNPVLTVTDTTEIKFLDDSTLQESLKRAEFYFKFTNGIPRNFQVDFQFLNEANDTTYVAGTSVSEGLPTAPVITEYIENVEGDDILRLTQANKVVVSVTIASSEENLEGILNLKSKTTYFLEY
;
A
#
# COMPACT_ATOMS: atom_id res chain seq x y z
N MET A 1 55.44 49.07 -30.22
CA MET A 1 55.00 47.93 -29.37
C MET A 1 53.54 48.22 -28.97
N VAL A 2 52.59 47.66 -29.71
CA VAL A 2 51.16 47.92 -29.52
C VAL A 2 50.56 46.76 -28.73
N CYS A 3 50.13 47.06 -27.51
CA CYS A 3 49.52 46.07 -26.61
C CYS A 3 48.02 46.00 -26.97
N ALA A 4 47.58 44.91 -27.61
CA ALA A 4 46.19 44.65 -27.93
C ALA A 4 45.52 44.01 -26.70
N CYS A 5 44.70 44.79 -25.95
CA CYS A 5 43.82 44.29 -24.90
C CYS A 5 42.61 43.62 -25.54
N LEU A 6 42.60 42.28 -25.52
CA LEU A 6 41.43 41.44 -25.83
C LEU A 6 40.43 41.53 -24.67
N PHE A 7 39.36 42.33 -24.83
CA PHE A 7 38.20 42.25 -23.93
C PHE A 7 37.38 41.02 -24.27
N LEU A 8 37.52 39.98 -23.41
CA LEU A 8 36.61 38.86 -23.39
C LEU A 8 35.33 39.31 -22.70
N THR A 9 34.35 39.72 -23.46
CA THR A 9 32.98 39.87 -22.97
C THR A 9 32.39 38.47 -22.82
N ALA A 10 32.49 37.93 -21.62
CA ALA A 10 31.69 36.76 -21.24
C ALA A 10 30.25 37.24 -21.18
N CYS A 11 29.41 36.83 -22.14
CA CYS A 11 27.97 36.91 -22.00
C CYS A 11 27.57 36.00 -20.84
N ILE A 12 27.39 36.55 -19.66
CA ILE A 12 26.61 35.92 -18.63
C ILE A 12 25.16 36.00 -19.17
N LYS A 13 24.70 34.88 -19.74
CA LYS A 13 23.29 34.74 -20.08
C LYS A 13 22.55 34.81 -18.72
N ASP A 14 21.71 35.82 -18.56
CA ASP A 14 20.84 35.94 -17.40
C ASP A 14 20.14 34.61 -17.21
N THR A 15 20.49 33.92 -16.11
CA THR A 15 19.75 32.74 -15.68
C THR A 15 18.45 33.29 -15.12
N ASP A 16 17.39 33.15 -15.89
CA ASP A 16 16.04 33.56 -15.51
C ASP A 16 15.59 32.66 -14.34
N PHE A 17 15.73 33.17 -13.13
CA PHE A 17 15.32 32.47 -11.92
C PHE A 17 13.79 32.43 -11.75
N ASP A 18 13.04 33.23 -12.51
CA ASP A 18 11.57 33.21 -12.50
C ASP A 18 11.03 31.86 -13.04
N GLN A 19 11.82 31.11 -13.82
CA GLN A 19 11.47 29.78 -14.29
C GLN A 19 11.57 28.70 -13.16
N ALA A 20 12.22 29.03 -12.06
CA ALA A 20 12.34 28.08 -10.93
C ALA A 20 11.03 27.94 -10.14
N GLU A 21 10.16 28.95 -10.22
CA GLU A 21 8.83 28.93 -9.55
C GLU A 21 7.84 28.00 -10.26
N ASP A 22 8.11 27.63 -11.52
CA ASP A 22 7.25 26.74 -12.31
C ASP A 22 7.69 25.27 -12.27
N ILE A 23 8.75 24.93 -11.51
CA ILE A 23 9.28 23.57 -11.42
C ILE A 23 8.59 22.83 -10.28
N ALA A 24 7.57 22.05 -10.60
CA ALA A 24 7.00 21.09 -9.68
C ALA A 24 7.90 19.83 -9.58
N LEU A 25 8.29 19.45 -8.37
CA LEU A 25 8.95 18.19 -8.11
C LEU A 25 7.88 17.11 -7.88
N THR A 26 7.91 16.04 -8.66
CA THR A 26 6.93 14.95 -8.61
C THR A 26 7.59 13.61 -8.27
N PRO A 27 8.15 13.45 -7.06
CA PRO A 27 8.77 12.20 -6.68
C PRO A 27 7.76 11.07 -6.51
N VAL A 28 8.20 9.86 -6.85
CA VAL A 28 7.44 8.62 -6.66
C VAL A 28 8.19 7.76 -5.65
N VAL A 29 7.50 7.35 -4.58
CA VAL A 29 8.07 6.55 -3.50
C VAL A 29 7.34 5.22 -3.42
N GLU A 30 8.07 4.11 -3.49
CA GLU A 30 7.53 2.77 -3.34
C GLU A 30 7.98 2.17 -2.01
N LEU A 31 7.05 1.66 -1.22
CA LEU A 31 7.28 1.04 0.08
C LEU A 31 6.52 -0.28 0.20
N ASP A 32 7.12 -1.25 0.89
CA ASP A 32 6.40 -2.44 1.32
C ASP A 32 5.29 -2.05 2.30
N LEU A 33 4.10 -2.67 2.17
CA LEU A 33 2.97 -2.38 3.04
C LEU A 33 2.73 -3.51 4.04
N ILE A 34 2.25 -4.66 3.57
CA ILE A 34 1.90 -5.81 4.40
C ILE A 34 2.41 -7.09 3.76
N TYR A 35 2.93 -7.96 4.59
CA TYR A 35 3.34 -9.31 4.23
C TYR A 35 2.89 -10.30 5.29
N PHE A 36 2.20 -11.37 4.90
CA PHE A 36 1.90 -12.48 5.80
C PHE A 36 1.84 -13.83 5.09
N ASN A 37 1.99 -14.90 5.90
CA ASN A 37 1.65 -16.27 5.56
C ASN A 37 0.60 -16.76 6.56
N LEU A 38 -0.61 -16.99 6.09
CA LEU A 38 -1.72 -17.47 6.88
C LEU A 38 -1.93 -18.97 6.63
N ASP A 39 -1.72 -19.77 7.64
CA ASP A 39 -1.93 -21.23 7.58
C ASP A 39 -3.43 -21.54 7.75
N ALA A 40 -3.95 -22.47 6.97
CA ALA A 40 -5.35 -22.89 7.01
C ALA A 40 -5.81 -23.31 8.40
N ARG A 41 -4.92 -23.86 9.24
CA ARG A 41 -5.21 -24.25 10.63
C ARG A 41 -5.60 -23.08 11.54
N GLN A 42 -5.28 -21.82 11.17
CA GLN A 42 -5.70 -20.64 11.94
C GLN A 42 -7.20 -20.36 11.83
N PHE A 43 -7.87 -21.00 10.86
CA PHE A 43 -9.31 -20.92 10.69
C PHE A 43 -10.09 -21.99 11.47
N TYR A 44 -9.44 -22.68 12.41
CA TYR A 44 -10.10 -23.67 13.27
C TYR A 44 -9.53 -23.65 14.69
N ASP A 45 -10.40 -23.50 15.68
CA ASP A 45 -10.06 -23.61 17.10
C ASP A 45 -10.17 -25.08 17.52
N THR A 46 -9.03 -25.76 17.61
CA THR A 46 -8.95 -27.19 17.99
C THR A 46 -9.31 -27.44 19.46
N ILE A 47 -9.22 -26.40 20.33
CA ILE A 47 -9.53 -26.56 21.76
C ILE A 47 -11.04 -26.62 21.97
N ASN A 48 -11.76 -25.72 21.30
CA ASN A 48 -13.22 -25.62 21.42
C ASN A 48 -13.95 -26.33 20.27
N SER A 49 -13.23 -26.90 19.31
CA SER A 49 -13.76 -27.59 18.12
C SER A 49 -14.70 -26.67 17.30
N ASN A 50 -14.33 -25.43 17.11
CA ASN A 50 -15.13 -24.42 16.42
C ASN A 50 -14.40 -23.80 15.23
N PRO A 51 -15.11 -23.52 14.11
CA PRO A 51 -14.56 -22.73 13.02
C PRO A 51 -14.24 -21.31 13.47
N VAL A 52 -13.08 -20.79 13.05
CA VAL A 52 -12.70 -19.38 13.12
C VAL A 52 -12.83 -18.84 11.70
N LEU A 53 -13.85 -18.03 11.44
CA LEU A 53 -14.14 -17.59 10.06
C LEU A 53 -13.38 -16.36 9.64
N THR A 54 -12.80 -15.59 10.57
CA THR A 54 -12.04 -14.38 10.28
C THR A 54 -10.76 -14.34 11.10
N VAL A 55 -9.65 -14.07 10.41
CA VAL A 55 -8.33 -13.79 11.03
C VAL A 55 -7.96 -12.36 10.70
N THR A 56 -7.46 -11.62 11.70
CA THR A 56 -7.08 -10.21 11.55
C THR A 56 -5.63 -9.99 11.94
N ASP A 57 -4.99 -9.04 11.27
CA ASP A 57 -3.66 -8.52 11.62
C ASP A 57 -3.63 -7.00 11.47
N THR A 58 -2.69 -6.33 12.15
CA THR A 58 -2.59 -4.88 12.16
C THR A 58 -1.15 -4.44 11.90
N THR A 59 -0.98 -3.51 10.97
CA THR A 59 0.32 -2.91 10.60
C THR A 59 0.25 -1.39 10.73
N GLU A 60 1.29 -0.77 11.31
CA GLU A 60 1.44 0.70 11.35
C GLU A 60 1.91 1.25 10.01
N ILE A 61 1.40 2.42 9.63
CA ILE A 61 1.75 3.14 8.39
C ILE A 61 2.49 4.42 8.76
N LYS A 62 3.78 4.32 9.04
CA LYS A 62 4.60 5.46 9.50
C LYS A 62 4.88 6.52 8.43
N PHE A 63 4.81 6.14 7.15
CA PHE A 63 5.05 7.08 6.05
C PHE A 63 4.04 8.24 6.05
N LEU A 64 2.81 7.98 6.46
CA LEU A 64 1.76 9.00 6.50
C LEU A 64 1.76 9.85 7.79
N ASP A 65 2.68 9.62 8.73
CA ASP A 65 2.79 10.43 9.96
C ASP A 65 3.45 11.80 9.72
N ASP A 66 4.11 12.01 8.58
CA ASP A 66 4.78 13.26 8.22
C ASP A 66 3.80 14.22 7.51
N SER A 67 3.59 15.41 8.09
CA SER A 67 2.67 16.42 7.56
C SER A 67 3.04 16.94 6.19
N THR A 68 4.34 17.06 5.87
CA THR A 68 4.80 17.49 4.55
C THR A 68 4.46 16.47 3.48
N LEU A 69 4.59 15.18 3.82
CA LEU A 69 4.21 14.09 2.93
C LEU A 69 2.68 14.03 2.74
N GLN A 70 1.90 14.26 3.81
CA GLN A 70 0.44 14.31 3.74
C GLN A 70 -0.05 15.42 2.78
N GLU A 71 0.51 16.62 2.88
CA GLU A 71 0.14 17.78 2.06
C GLU A 71 0.55 17.60 0.58
N SER A 72 1.67 16.92 0.34
CA SER A 72 2.25 16.72 -0.99
C SER A 72 1.68 15.49 -1.70
N LEU A 73 0.97 14.59 -1.01
CA LEU A 73 0.45 13.36 -1.58
C LEU A 73 -0.73 13.63 -2.53
N LYS A 74 -0.59 13.25 -3.81
CA LYS A 74 -1.63 13.42 -4.84
C LYS A 74 -2.36 12.12 -5.17
N ARG A 75 -1.65 11.00 -5.10
CA ARG A 75 -2.19 9.67 -5.39
C ARG A 75 -1.43 8.60 -4.62
N ALA A 76 -2.12 7.56 -4.19
CA ALA A 76 -1.52 6.33 -3.71
C ALA A 76 -2.06 5.14 -4.51
N GLU A 77 -1.18 4.19 -4.82
CA GLU A 77 -1.55 2.94 -5.46
C GLU A 77 -1.11 1.79 -4.55
N PHE A 78 -2.07 0.99 -4.09
CA PHE A 78 -1.82 -0.22 -3.32
C PHE A 78 -1.88 -1.43 -4.26
N TYR A 79 -0.79 -2.17 -4.33
CA TYR A 79 -0.72 -3.43 -5.05
C TYR A 79 -0.69 -4.60 -4.07
N PHE A 80 -1.60 -5.54 -4.24
CA PHE A 80 -1.74 -6.75 -3.44
C PHE A 80 -1.61 -7.98 -4.33
N LYS A 81 -0.74 -8.90 -3.94
CA LYS A 81 -0.58 -10.19 -4.60
C LYS A 81 -0.80 -11.31 -3.60
N PHE A 82 -1.89 -12.03 -3.81
CA PHE A 82 -2.24 -13.21 -3.05
C PHE A 82 -1.79 -14.46 -3.79
N THR A 83 -1.25 -15.42 -3.04
CA THR A 83 -1.01 -16.79 -3.54
C THR A 83 -1.75 -17.72 -2.61
N ASN A 84 -2.87 -18.25 -3.08
CA ASN A 84 -3.76 -19.08 -2.28
C ASN A 84 -3.56 -20.57 -2.59
N GLY A 85 -3.07 -21.34 -1.62
CA GLY A 85 -2.99 -22.80 -1.64
C GLY A 85 -4.06 -23.49 -0.78
N ILE A 86 -5.09 -22.75 -0.33
CA ILE A 86 -6.18 -23.26 0.50
C ILE A 86 -7.42 -23.46 -0.39
N PRO A 87 -8.16 -24.62 -0.32
CA PRO A 87 -9.35 -24.87 -1.12
C PRO A 87 -10.58 -24.10 -0.59
N ARG A 88 -10.43 -22.79 -0.44
CA ARG A 88 -11.46 -21.82 -0.03
C ARG A 88 -11.23 -20.50 -0.72
N ASN A 89 -12.33 -19.82 -1.08
CA ASN A 89 -12.31 -18.42 -1.44
C ASN A 89 -12.22 -17.56 -0.18
N PHE A 90 -11.50 -16.45 -0.28
CA PHE A 90 -11.39 -15.48 0.80
C PHE A 90 -12.00 -14.14 0.40
N GLN A 91 -12.63 -13.46 1.35
CA GLN A 91 -12.84 -12.03 1.32
C GLN A 91 -11.73 -11.39 2.17
N VAL A 92 -11.00 -10.46 1.59
CA VAL A 92 -9.93 -9.73 2.29
C VAL A 92 -10.28 -8.25 2.30
N ASP A 93 -10.40 -7.69 3.50
CA ASP A 93 -10.73 -6.29 3.73
C ASP A 93 -9.58 -5.58 4.43
N PHE A 94 -9.26 -4.38 3.97
CA PHE A 94 -8.24 -3.49 4.53
C PHE A 94 -8.94 -2.25 5.09
N GLN A 95 -8.87 -2.07 6.40
CA GLN A 95 -9.40 -0.91 7.09
C GLN A 95 -8.26 -0.01 7.56
N PHE A 96 -8.19 1.17 6.98
CA PHE A 96 -7.23 2.19 7.37
C PHE A 96 -7.82 3.00 8.52
N LEU A 97 -7.09 3.08 9.63
CA LEU A 97 -7.57 3.67 10.86
C LEU A 97 -6.66 4.83 11.30
N ASN A 98 -7.28 5.86 11.89
CA ASN A 98 -6.58 6.96 12.55
C ASN A 98 -6.15 6.57 13.99
N GLU A 99 -5.52 7.50 14.71
CA GLU A 99 -5.10 7.31 16.11
C GLU A 99 -6.26 6.98 17.06
N ALA A 100 -7.46 7.52 16.79
CA ALA A 100 -8.67 7.25 17.59
C ALA A 100 -9.32 5.89 17.28
N ASN A 101 -8.76 5.14 16.32
CA ASN A 101 -9.31 3.89 15.75
C ASN A 101 -10.57 4.07 14.89
N ASP A 102 -10.82 5.29 14.41
CA ASP A 102 -11.88 5.50 13.45
C ASP A 102 -11.40 5.09 12.04
N THR A 103 -12.28 4.43 11.29
CA THR A 103 -11.99 4.05 9.90
C THR A 103 -11.99 5.28 9.00
N THR A 104 -10.86 5.54 8.35
CA THR A 104 -10.69 6.67 7.42
C THR A 104 -10.84 6.24 5.96
N TYR A 105 -10.35 5.05 5.61
CA TYR A 105 -10.45 4.49 4.27
C TYR A 105 -10.63 2.96 4.33
N VAL A 106 -11.24 2.38 3.31
CA VAL A 106 -11.41 0.93 3.18
C VAL A 106 -11.12 0.49 1.75
N ALA A 107 -10.46 -0.64 1.61
CA ALA A 107 -10.30 -1.36 0.36
C ALA A 107 -10.60 -2.84 0.59
N GLY A 108 -10.95 -3.58 -0.44
CA GLY A 108 -11.24 -5.00 -0.28
C GLY A 108 -11.28 -5.75 -1.60
N THR A 109 -11.00 -7.04 -1.52
CA THR A 109 -11.00 -7.92 -2.69
C THR A 109 -11.35 -9.35 -2.33
N SER A 110 -11.83 -10.10 -3.33
CA SER A 110 -12.03 -11.55 -3.21
C SER A 110 -10.82 -12.29 -3.77
N VAL A 111 -10.35 -13.30 -3.05
CA VAL A 111 -9.24 -14.16 -3.45
C VAL A 111 -9.79 -15.53 -3.79
N SER A 112 -9.49 -15.99 -5.01
CA SER A 112 -9.97 -17.27 -5.52
C SER A 112 -9.34 -18.46 -4.79
N GLU A 113 -10.10 -19.55 -4.65
CA GLU A 113 -9.62 -20.81 -4.09
C GLU A 113 -8.47 -21.41 -4.90
N GLY A 114 -7.56 -22.06 -4.20
CA GLY A 114 -6.45 -22.81 -4.77
C GLY A 114 -6.31 -24.17 -4.10
N LEU A 115 -5.22 -24.85 -4.37
CA LEU A 115 -4.88 -26.12 -3.74
C LEU A 115 -3.42 -26.08 -3.27
N PRO A 116 -3.02 -26.82 -2.24
CA PRO A 116 -1.61 -26.88 -1.80
C PRO A 116 -0.65 -27.28 -2.94
N THR A 117 -1.11 -28.15 -3.87
CA THR A 117 -0.34 -28.62 -5.03
C THR A 117 -0.50 -27.74 -6.28
N ALA A 118 -1.49 -26.85 -6.29
CA ALA A 118 -1.80 -25.91 -7.40
C ALA A 118 -2.32 -24.59 -6.85
N PRO A 119 -1.45 -23.77 -6.25
CA PRO A 119 -1.86 -22.46 -5.72
C PRO A 119 -2.36 -21.52 -6.81
N VAL A 120 -3.36 -20.72 -6.50
CA VAL A 120 -3.92 -19.71 -7.41
C VAL A 120 -3.43 -18.32 -6.99
N ILE A 121 -3.04 -17.52 -8.00
CA ILE A 121 -2.61 -16.14 -7.80
C ILE A 121 -3.79 -15.21 -8.10
N THR A 122 -4.06 -14.30 -7.16
CA THR A 122 -4.99 -13.18 -7.33
C THR A 122 -4.20 -11.89 -7.12
N GLU A 123 -4.28 -10.98 -8.09
CA GLU A 123 -3.67 -9.65 -7.99
C GLU A 123 -4.78 -8.60 -7.93
N TYR A 124 -4.60 -7.59 -7.07
CA TYR A 124 -5.54 -6.50 -6.89
C TYR A 124 -4.78 -5.19 -6.76
N ILE A 125 -5.27 -4.17 -7.46
CA ILE A 125 -4.74 -2.81 -7.39
C ILE A 125 -5.85 -1.89 -6.92
N GLU A 126 -5.58 -1.13 -5.86
CA GLU A 126 -6.42 -0.06 -5.35
C GLU A 126 -5.77 1.28 -5.62
N ASN A 127 -6.46 2.16 -6.35
CA ASN A 127 -6.01 3.52 -6.61
C ASN A 127 -6.79 4.49 -5.73
N VAL A 128 -6.07 5.31 -4.97
CA VAL A 128 -6.64 6.31 -4.07
C VAL A 128 -6.26 7.68 -4.60
N GLU A 129 -7.28 8.49 -4.95
CA GLU A 129 -7.12 9.81 -5.57
C GLU A 129 -8.18 10.79 -5.02
N GLY A 130 -7.98 12.09 -5.27
CA GLY A 130 -8.94 13.12 -4.93
C GLY A 130 -9.26 13.19 -3.43
N ASP A 131 -10.55 13.23 -3.09
CA ASP A 131 -10.98 13.34 -1.68
C ASP A 131 -10.61 12.13 -0.81
N ASP A 132 -10.40 10.97 -1.42
CA ASP A 132 -10.01 9.76 -0.70
C ASP A 132 -8.55 9.83 -0.19
N ILE A 133 -7.69 10.61 -0.86
CA ILE A 133 -6.34 10.92 -0.36
C ILE A 133 -6.41 11.62 0.99
N LEU A 134 -7.32 12.59 1.16
CA LEU A 134 -7.49 13.30 2.43
C LEU A 134 -7.94 12.40 3.58
N ARG A 135 -8.65 11.32 3.26
CA ARG A 135 -9.03 10.29 4.24
C ARG A 135 -7.86 9.36 4.52
N LEU A 136 -7.15 8.91 3.48
CA LEU A 136 -6.01 8.03 3.62
C LEU A 136 -4.88 8.67 4.45
N THR A 137 -4.61 9.97 4.26
CA THR A 137 -3.56 10.69 5.00
C THR A 137 -3.85 10.84 6.50
N GLN A 138 -5.07 10.57 6.95
CA GLN A 138 -5.40 10.54 8.37
C GLN A 138 -5.09 9.19 9.03
N ALA A 139 -4.78 8.16 8.23
CA ALA A 139 -4.52 6.82 8.74
C ALA A 139 -3.08 6.69 9.24
N ASN A 140 -2.91 6.05 10.39
CA ASN A 140 -1.60 5.66 10.95
C ASN A 140 -1.42 4.14 11.04
N LYS A 141 -2.47 3.36 10.77
CA LYS A 141 -2.44 1.90 10.73
C LYS A 141 -3.46 1.33 9.77
N VAL A 142 -3.22 0.10 9.34
CA VAL A 142 -4.16 -0.70 8.56
C VAL A 142 -4.43 -2.01 9.27
N VAL A 143 -5.70 -2.37 9.39
CA VAL A 143 -6.17 -3.67 9.86
C VAL A 143 -6.59 -4.48 8.64
N VAL A 144 -6.01 -5.67 8.50
CA VAL A 144 -6.39 -6.63 7.46
C VAL A 144 -7.27 -7.70 8.09
N SER A 145 -8.42 -7.94 7.49
CA SER A 145 -9.33 -9.01 7.87
C SER A 145 -9.44 -10.01 6.72
N VAL A 146 -9.10 -11.26 6.99
CA VAL A 146 -9.19 -12.37 6.04
C VAL A 146 -10.33 -13.28 6.47
N THR A 147 -11.39 -13.36 5.66
CA THR A 147 -12.63 -14.06 5.99
C THR A 147 -12.90 -15.18 5.00
N ILE A 148 -13.32 -16.36 5.50
CA ILE A 148 -13.80 -17.51 4.72
C ILE A 148 -15.23 -17.86 5.09
N ALA A 149 -15.97 -18.45 4.16
CA ALA A 149 -17.37 -18.80 4.36
C ALA A 149 -17.55 -20.02 5.30
N SER A 150 -16.58 -20.92 5.32
CA SER A 150 -16.59 -22.13 6.17
C SER A 150 -15.19 -22.65 6.43
N SER A 151 -14.98 -23.27 7.58
CA SER A 151 -13.74 -23.96 7.95
C SER A 151 -14.02 -25.29 8.62
N GLU A 152 -13.03 -26.15 8.61
CA GLU A 152 -13.02 -27.48 9.20
C GLU A 152 -11.63 -27.82 9.74
N GLU A 153 -11.55 -28.78 10.67
CA GLU A 153 -10.30 -29.16 11.36
C GLU A 153 -9.17 -29.60 10.39
N ASN A 154 -9.55 -30.26 9.30
CA ASN A 154 -8.60 -30.81 8.32
C ASN A 154 -8.33 -29.88 7.13
N LEU A 155 -8.66 -28.58 7.25
CA LEU A 155 -8.34 -27.61 6.21
C LEU A 155 -6.83 -27.42 6.12
N GLU A 156 -6.26 -27.58 4.93
CA GLU A 156 -4.82 -27.48 4.69
C GLU A 156 -4.49 -26.43 3.64
N GLY A 157 -3.25 -25.94 3.70
CA GLY A 157 -2.68 -24.97 2.75
C GLY A 157 -2.26 -23.69 3.41
N ILE A 158 -1.74 -22.78 2.59
CA ILE A 158 -1.24 -21.46 3.01
C ILE A 158 -1.80 -20.42 2.08
N LEU A 159 -2.27 -19.32 2.64
CA LEU A 159 -2.52 -18.07 1.93
C LEU A 159 -1.35 -17.12 2.21
N ASN A 160 -0.63 -16.74 1.14
CA ASN A 160 0.43 -15.74 1.21
C ASN A 160 -0.09 -14.42 0.66
N LEU A 161 0.19 -13.31 1.35
CA LEU A 161 0.04 -11.95 0.85
C LEU A 161 1.41 -11.28 0.75
N LYS A 162 1.67 -10.63 -0.37
CA LYS A 162 2.71 -9.63 -0.57
C LYS A 162 2.06 -8.36 -1.08
N SER A 163 2.39 -7.23 -0.49
CA SER A 163 1.84 -5.97 -0.95
C SER A 163 2.86 -4.84 -0.87
N LYS A 164 2.63 -3.83 -1.68
CA LYS A 164 3.40 -2.60 -1.72
C LYS A 164 2.49 -1.42 -1.96
N THR A 165 2.96 -0.24 -1.58
CA THR A 165 2.30 1.03 -1.88
C THR A 165 3.24 1.90 -2.70
N THR A 166 2.71 2.53 -3.74
CA THR A 166 3.38 3.57 -4.51
C THR A 166 2.71 4.89 -4.21
N TYR A 167 3.46 5.84 -3.66
CA TYR A 167 3.01 7.20 -3.36
C TYR A 167 3.52 8.17 -4.42
N PHE A 168 2.62 8.99 -4.95
CA PHE A 168 2.90 10.02 -5.94
C PHE A 168 2.76 11.38 -5.27
N LEU A 169 3.87 12.10 -5.15
CA LEU A 169 3.96 13.39 -4.46
C LEU A 169 4.11 14.53 -5.47
N GLU A 170 3.76 15.74 -5.03
CA GLU A 170 3.97 16.99 -5.79
C GLU A 170 4.31 18.13 -4.81
N TYR A 171 5.48 18.74 -5.02
CA TYR A 171 6.03 19.84 -4.22
C TYR A 171 6.14 21.11 -5.06
#